data_dc69e382b2a127efbf60c480314114c4
#
_entry.id   dc69e382b2a127efbf60c480314114c4
#
_cell.length_a   1.000
_cell.length_b   1.000
_cell.length_c   1.000
_cell.angle_alpha   90.00
_cell.angle_beta   90.00
_cell.angle_gamma   90.00
#
_symmetry.space_group_name_H-M   'P 1'
#
loop_
_entity.id
_entity.type
_entity.pdbx_description
1 polymer ?
#
loop_
_entity_poly.entity_id
_entity_poly.type
_entity_poly.pdbx_seq_one_letter_code
_entity_poly.pdbx_strand_id
1 'polypeptide(L)'
;MSGPVPSRSRVYPDVNTQRPREYWDYESHVVEWGNQDDYQLVRKLGRGKYSEVFEAINITNNEKVVVKILKPVKKKKIKREIKILENLRGGPNIISLLDIVKDPVSRTPALVFEHVNNTDFKQLYQTLSDFDIRFYMYEILKLRLIDWGLAEFYHPNQEYNVRVASRYFKGPELLVDYQMYDYSLDMWSLGCMLASMIFRKEPFFHGHDNYDQLVRIAKVLGTEDLYDYIDKYNIELDPRFNDILGRHSRKRWERFVHSENQHLVSTEALDFLDKLLRYDHQARLTAREAMDHPYFYPIVKDQGRGATPGGMAASSTPVSSSSMMAGK
;
A
#
# COMPACT_ATOMS: atom_id res chain seq x y z
N MET A 1 24.80 -26.56 4.47
CA MET A 1 24.64 -25.09 4.58
C MET A 1 23.17 -24.78 4.63
N SER A 2 22.69 -24.30 5.78
CA SER A 2 21.28 -23.98 5.97
C SER A 2 21.08 -22.49 5.76
N GLY A 3 20.76 -22.09 4.54
CA GLY A 3 20.27 -20.75 4.26
C GLY A 3 18.85 -20.53 4.78
N PRO A 4 18.28 -19.34 4.58
CA PRO A 4 16.90 -19.07 4.97
C PRO A 4 15.91 -20.07 4.38
N VAL A 5 14.89 -20.43 5.17
CA VAL A 5 13.82 -21.33 4.72
C VAL A 5 12.98 -20.60 3.67
N PRO A 6 12.75 -21.20 2.50
CA PRO A 6 11.89 -20.62 1.48
C PRO A 6 10.47 -20.40 1.98
N SER A 7 9.83 -19.35 1.49
CA SER A 7 8.43 -19.03 1.77
C SER A 7 7.69 -18.76 0.48
N ARG A 8 6.44 -19.20 0.42
CA ARG A 8 5.53 -18.99 -0.71
C ARG A 8 4.25 -18.37 -0.20
N SER A 9 3.67 -17.47 -0.98
CA SER A 9 2.36 -16.89 -0.64
C SER A 9 1.30 -17.96 -0.49
N ARG A 10 0.43 -17.80 0.51
CA ARG A 10 -0.73 -18.68 0.72
C ARG A 10 -1.81 -18.48 -0.35
N VAL A 11 -1.82 -17.32 -1.00
CA VAL A 11 -2.80 -16.94 -2.01
C VAL A 11 -2.11 -16.48 -3.28
N TYR A 12 -2.74 -16.71 -4.41
CA TYR A 12 -2.26 -16.28 -5.72
C TYR A 12 -0.76 -16.56 -6.00
N PRO A 13 -0.23 -17.75 -5.66
CA PRO A 13 1.20 -18.01 -5.81
C PRO A 13 1.63 -18.05 -7.29
N ASP A 14 0.75 -18.46 -8.20
CA ASP A 14 1.09 -18.76 -9.59
C ASP A 14 0.40 -17.83 -10.61
N VAL A 15 -0.23 -16.73 -10.17
CA VAL A 15 -1.00 -15.85 -11.07
C VAL A 15 -0.16 -15.32 -12.24
N ASN A 16 1.09 -14.94 -12.01
CA ASN A 16 1.96 -14.44 -13.06
C ASN A 16 2.55 -15.55 -13.91
N THR A 17 2.87 -16.70 -13.32
CA THR A 17 3.38 -17.87 -14.08
C THR A 17 2.35 -18.45 -15.04
N GLN A 18 1.05 -18.32 -14.72
CA GLN A 18 -0.06 -18.74 -15.59
C GLN A 18 -0.38 -17.75 -16.71
N ARG A 19 0.16 -16.54 -16.63
CA ARG A 19 -0.01 -15.51 -17.65
C ARG A 19 1.05 -15.63 -18.75
N PRO A 20 0.77 -15.16 -19.98
CA PRO A 20 1.78 -15.06 -21.03
C PRO A 20 2.98 -14.22 -20.57
N ARG A 21 4.14 -14.51 -21.10
CA ARG A 21 5.40 -13.84 -20.74
C ARG A 21 5.29 -12.31 -20.84
N GLU A 22 4.60 -11.82 -21.83
CA GLU A 22 4.39 -10.38 -22.07
C GLU A 22 3.70 -9.68 -20.91
N TYR A 23 2.96 -10.39 -20.08
CA TYR A 23 2.26 -9.82 -18.93
C TYR A 23 3.22 -9.37 -17.83
N TRP A 24 4.27 -10.12 -17.56
CA TRP A 24 5.17 -9.88 -16.43
C TRP A 24 6.61 -9.54 -16.85
N ASP A 25 7.03 -9.83 -18.09
CA ASP A 25 8.36 -9.49 -18.60
C ASP A 25 8.42 -8.02 -19.00
N TYR A 26 8.41 -7.14 -17.99
CA TYR A 26 8.37 -5.70 -18.20
C TYR A 26 9.65 -5.15 -18.86
N GLU A 27 10.78 -5.83 -18.76
CA GLU A 27 12.03 -5.39 -19.38
C GLU A 27 11.94 -5.40 -20.91
N SER A 28 11.16 -6.33 -21.47
CA SER A 28 10.93 -6.45 -22.91
C SER A 28 9.79 -5.55 -23.41
N HIS A 29 9.10 -4.84 -22.51
CA HIS A 29 7.99 -3.98 -22.88
C HIS A 29 8.45 -2.77 -23.69
N VAL A 30 7.80 -2.53 -24.83
CA VAL A 30 8.00 -1.34 -25.66
C VAL A 30 6.97 -0.28 -25.27
N VAL A 31 7.45 0.86 -24.81
CA VAL A 31 6.59 1.98 -24.40
C VAL A 31 6.13 2.74 -25.64
N GLU A 32 4.82 2.96 -25.76
CA GLU A 32 4.23 3.84 -26.75
C GLU A 32 4.16 5.26 -26.18
N TRP A 33 4.91 6.17 -26.80
CA TRP A 33 5.01 7.56 -26.36
C TRP A 33 3.92 8.41 -27.01
N GLY A 34 3.18 9.15 -26.16
CA GLY A 34 2.27 10.18 -26.60
C GLY A 34 2.97 11.52 -26.88
N ASN A 35 2.17 12.53 -27.18
CA ASN A 35 2.65 13.89 -27.47
C ASN A 35 2.61 14.76 -26.22
N GLN A 36 3.79 15.15 -25.74
CA GLN A 36 3.91 16.00 -24.54
C GLN A 36 3.30 17.39 -24.74
N ASP A 37 3.18 17.89 -25.97
CA ASP A 37 2.56 19.18 -26.29
C ASP A 37 1.06 19.21 -26.00
N ASP A 38 0.42 18.03 -25.84
CA ASP A 38 -0.99 17.93 -25.46
C ASP A 38 -1.27 18.33 -24.01
N TYR A 39 -0.23 18.49 -23.18
CA TYR A 39 -0.37 18.72 -21.75
C TYR A 39 0.30 20.02 -21.32
N GLN A 40 -0.45 20.85 -20.60
CA GLN A 40 0.06 22.07 -20.00
C GLN A 40 0.04 21.95 -18.48
N LEU A 41 1.20 22.10 -17.85
CA LEU A 41 1.32 22.08 -16.39
C LEU A 41 0.68 23.35 -15.80
N VAL A 42 -0.13 23.18 -14.76
CA VAL A 42 -0.85 24.28 -14.09
C VAL A 42 -0.20 24.62 -12.76
N ARG A 43 -0.02 23.62 -11.89
CA ARG A 43 0.60 23.82 -10.58
C ARG A 43 1.23 22.54 -10.05
N LYS A 44 2.21 22.69 -9.19
CA LYS A 44 2.84 21.58 -8.50
C LYS A 44 1.95 21.09 -7.34
N LEU A 45 1.68 19.80 -7.29
CA LEU A 45 0.93 19.16 -6.23
C LEU A 45 1.82 18.56 -5.14
N GLY A 46 3.00 18.06 -5.53
CA GLY A 46 3.91 17.43 -4.59
C GLY A 46 5.26 17.06 -5.19
N ARG A 47 6.18 16.71 -4.32
CA ARG A 47 7.53 16.24 -4.67
C ARG A 47 7.88 15.06 -3.81
N GLY A 48 8.19 13.94 -4.43
CA GLY A 48 8.67 12.74 -3.77
C GLY A 48 10.15 12.49 -4.04
N LYS A 49 10.65 11.39 -3.48
CA LYS A 49 12.04 10.93 -3.70
C LYS A 49 12.30 10.59 -5.17
N TYR A 50 11.30 10.06 -5.87
CA TYR A 50 11.42 9.51 -7.22
C TYR A 50 10.63 10.25 -8.29
N SER A 51 9.85 11.27 -7.90
CA SER A 51 9.00 12.01 -8.85
C SER A 51 8.60 13.38 -8.36
N GLU A 52 8.12 14.19 -9.30
CA GLU A 52 7.39 15.43 -9.05
C GLU A 52 6.01 15.32 -9.68
N VAL A 53 4.98 15.75 -8.97
CA VAL A 53 3.59 15.60 -9.38
C VAL A 53 2.96 16.97 -9.61
N PHE A 54 2.28 17.13 -10.75
CA PHE A 54 1.65 18.37 -11.18
C PHE A 54 0.19 18.15 -11.54
N GLU A 55 -0.63 19.15 -11.26
CA GLU A 55 -1.91 19.31 -11.93
C GLU A 55 -1.65 19.89 -13.32
N ALA A 56 -2.29 19.34 -14.34
CA ALA A 56 -2.15 19.75 -15.72
C ALA A 56 -3.49 19.74 -16.44
N ILE A 57 -3.51 20.31 -17.64
CA ILE A 57 -4.66 20.30 -18.54
C ILE A 57 -4.24 19.64 -19.83
N ASN A 58 -5.06 18.69 -20.32
CA ASN A 58 -4.99 18.20 -21.66
C ASN A 58 -5.65 19.25 -22.59
N ILE A 59 -4.84 19.95 -23.37
CA ILE A 59 -5.32 21.05 -24.21
C ILE A 59 -6.16 20.59 -25.40
N THR A 60 -6.14 19.31 -25.74
CA THR A 60 -6.94 18.75 -26.86
C THR A 60 -8.41 18.54 -26.48
N ASN A 61 -8.72 18.31 -25.21
CA ASN A 61 -10.08 18.08 -24.73
C ASN A 61 -10.45 18.95 -23.51
N ASN A 62 -9.54 19.80 -23.06
CA ASN A 62 -9.69 20.70 -21.91
C ASN A 62 -9.95 19.98 -20.56
N GLU A 63 -9.56 18.72 -20.44
CA GLU A 63 -9.71 17.93 -19.21
C GLU A 63 -8.52 18.12 -18.27
N LYS A 64 -8.81 18.18 -16.98
CA LYS A 64 -7.78 18.13 -15.93
C LYS A 64 -7.17 16.75 -15.85
N VAL A 65 -5.86 16.72 -15.70
CA VAL A 65 -5.07 15.50 -15.51
C VAL A 65 -4.04 15.70 -14.42
N VAL A 66 -3.45 14.62 -13.96
CA VAL A 66 -2.28 14.65 -13.06
C VAL A 66 -1.09 14.11 -13.80
N VAL A 67 0.00 14.85 -13.81
CA VAL A 67 1.26 14.46 -14.46
C VAL A 67 2.33 14.17 -13.40
N LYS A 68 2.83 12.96 -13.41
CA LYS A 68 3.93 12.50 -12.57
C LYS A 68 5.20 12.45 -13.39
N ILE A 69 6.09 13.42 -13.20
CA ILE A 69 7.39 13.47 -13.85
C ILE A 69 8.37 12.63 -13.05
N LEU A 70 8.87 11.56 -13.65
CA LEU A 70 9.78 10.65 -12.97
C LEU A 70 11.19 11.26 -12.89
N LYS A 71 11.83 11.13 -11.74
CA LYS A 71 13.25 11.46 -11.61
C LYS A 71 14.10 10.41 -12.30
N PRO A 72 15.32 10.74 -12.75
CA PRO A 72 16.19 9.77 -13.37
C PRO A 72 16.43 8.55 -12.48
N VAL A 73 15.95 7.40 -12.92
CA VAL A 73 16.14 6.09 -12.31
C VAL A 73 16.44 5.07 -13.41
N LYS A 74 16.80 3.86 -13.02
CA LYS A 74 17.07 2.79 -13.98
C LYS A 74 15.85 2.57 -14.89
N LYS A 75 16.05 2.51 -16.21
CA LYS A 75 15.00 2.29 -17.21
C LYS A 75 14.12 1.08 -16.90
N LYS A 76 14.68 0.05 -16.31
CA LYS A 76 14.02 -1.15 -15.84
C LYS A 76 12.88 -0.82 -14.85
N LYS A 77 13.13 0.04 -13.85
CA LYS A 77 12.12 0.43 -12.86
C LYS A 77 10.98 1.22 -13.48
N ILE A 78 11.28 2.06 -14.46
CA ILE A 78 10.28 2.84 -15.20
C ILE A 78 9.37 1.91 -16.01
N LYS A 79 9.94 0.98 -16.75
CA LYS A 79 9.18 -0.02 -17.52
C LYS A 79 8.30 -0.89 -16.62
N ARG A 80 8.77 -1.22 -15.42
CA ARG A 80 8.00 -2.00 -14.44
C ARG A 80 6.75 -1.26 -14.00
N GLU A 81 6.88 -0.01 -13.58
CA GLU A 81 5.74 0.81 -13.18
C GLU A 81 4.71 0.96 -14.31
N ILE A 82 5.19 1.26 -15.53
CA ILE A 82 4.34 1.38 -16.71
C ILE A 82 3.60 0.07 -17.00
N LYS A 83 4.31 -1.05 -17.00
CA LYS A 83 3.71 -2.35 -17.31
C LYS A 83 2.64 -2.76 -16.29
N ILE A 84 2.88 -2.52 -15.02
CA ILE A 84 1.90 -2.79 -13.97
C ILE A 84 0.67 -1.91 -14.14
N LEU A 85 0.85 -0.61 -14.38
CA LEU A 85 -0.26 0.32 -14.61
C LEU A 85 -1.09 -0.06 -15.84
N GLU A 86 -0.45 -0.46 -16.94
CA GLU A 86 -1.15 -0.91 -18.14
C GLU A 86 -1.90 -2.22 -17.92
N ASN A 87 -1.29 -3.18 -17.22
CA ASN A 87 -1.94 -4.45 -16.90
C ASN A 87 -3.18 -4.26 -16.02
N LEU A 88 -3.16 -3.32 -15.10
CA LEU A 88 -4.22 -3.10 -14.12
C LEU A 88 -5.22 -2.02 -14.57
N ARG A 89 -4.98 -1.34 -15.69
CA ARG A 89 -5.86 -0.30 -16.22
C ARG A 89 -7.30 -0.79 -16.33
N GLY A 90 -8.23 0.02 -15.82
CA GLY A 90 -9.66 -0.30 -15.82
C GLY A 90 -10.10 -1.22 -14.69
N GLY A 91 -9.19 -1.71 -13.87
CA GLY A 91 -9.53 -2.46 -12.66
C GLY A 91 -10.24 -1.59 -11.63
N PRO A 92 -11.06 -2.19 -10.75
CA PRO A 92 -11.76 -1.44 -9.71
C PRO A 92 -10.75 -0.77 -8.77
N ASN A 93 -10.94 0.53 -8.52
CA ASN A 93 -10.08 1.33 -7.65
C ASN A 93 -8.60 1.41 -8.07
N ILE A 94 -8.28 1.18 -9.33
CA ILE A 94 -6.94 1.41 -9.89
C ILE A 94 -6.94 2.76 -10.59
N ILE A 95 -5.94 3.59 -10.28
CA ILE A 95 -5.75 4.86 -10.99
C ILE A 95 -5.51 4.61 -12.47
N SER A 96 -6.21 5.33 -13.35
CA SER A 96 -6.07 5.15 -14.79
C SER A 96 -4.87 5.91 -15.33
N LEU A 97 -3.94 5.18 -15.93
CA LEU A 97 -2.88 5.75 -16.74
C LEU A 97 -3.46 6.13 -18.11
N LEU A 98 -3.48 7.43 -18.42
CA LEU A 98 -4.06 7.95 -19.65
C LEU A 98 -3.03 8.05 -20.78
N ASP A 99 -1.80 8.41 -20.45
CA ASP A 99 -0.74 8.63 -21.43
C ASP A 99 0.64 8.54 -20.78
N ILE A 100 1.67 8.39 -21.63
CA ILE A 100 3.07 8.39 -21.25
C ILE A 100 3.80 9.30 -22.22
N VAL A 101 4.44 10.35 -21.71
CA VAL A 101 5.15 11.36 -22.52
C VAL A 101 6.56 11.56 -21.97
N LYS A 102 7.42 12.22 -22.75
CA LYS A 102 8.73 12.66 -22.27
C LYS A 102 8.66 14.11 -21.83
N ASP A 103 9.07 14.38 -20.60
CA ASP A 103 9.21 15.74 -20.12
C ASP A 103 10.34 16.46 -20.89
N PRO A 104 10.08 17.67 -21.45
CA PRO A 104 11.04 18.34 -22.31
C PRO A 104 12.27 18.86 -21.56
N VAL A 105 12.14 19.11 -20.25
CA VAL A 105 13.21 19.67 -19.41
C VAL A 105 14.08 18.56 -18.84
N SER A 106 13.48 17.61 -18.13
CA SER A 106 14.19 16.52 -17.48
C SER A 106 14.59 15.40 -18.45
N ARG A 107 13.89 15.30 -19.60
CA ARG A 107 14.02 14.25 -20.62
C ARG A 107 13.68 12.86 -20.07
N THR A 108 13.06 12.79 -18.91
CA THR A 108 12.56 11.57 -18.28
C THR A 108 11.09 11.34 -18.61
N PRO A 109 10.59 10.11 -18.49
CA PRO A 109 9.18 9.84 -18.68
C PRO A 109 8.30 10.63 -17.72
N ALA A 110 7.17 11.07 -18.21
CA ALA A 110 6.08 11.62 -17.43
C ALA A 110 4.85 10.77 -17.65
N LEU A 111 4.26 10.32 -16.55
CA LEU A 111 3.04 9.52 -16.54
C LEU A 111 1.84 10.44 -16.36
N VAL A 112 0.88 10.33 -17.27
CA VAL A 112 -0.35 11.14 -17.24
C VAL A 112 -1.48 10.27 -16.69
N PHE A 113 -2.07 10.71 -15.58
CA PHE A 113 -3.15 10.02 -14.89
C PHE A 113 -4.45 10.81 -14.95
N GLU A 114 -5.55 10.12 -14.77
CA GLU A 114 -6.83 10.77 -14.47
C GLU A 114 -6.69 11.70 -13.26
N HIS A 115 -7.43 12.81 -13.29
CA HIS A 115 -7.46 13.75 -12.16
C HIS A 115 -8.24 13.13 -11.01
N VAL A 116 -7.62 13.11 -9.83
CA VAL A 116 -8.26 12.69 -8.59
C VAL A 116 -8.32 13.89 -7.66
N ASN A 117 -9.51 14.20 -7.15
CA ASN A 117 -9.66 15.24 -6.14
C ASN A 117 -9.05 14.75 -4.82
N ASN A 118 -8.01 15.44 -4.37
CA ASN A 118 -7.23 15.05 -3.21
C ASN A 118 -7.53 15.96 -2.02
N THR A 119 -7.94 15.37 -0.90
CA THR A 119 -8.09 16.08 0.38
C THR A 119 -6.81 15.90 1.19
N ASP A 120 -6.37 16.95 1.89
CA ASP A 120 -5.19 16.86 2.75
C ASP A 120 -5.42 15.83 3.86
N PHE A 121 -4.69 14.73 3.78
CA PHE A 121 -4.80 13.61 4.69
C PHE A 121 -4.52 13.98 6.15
N LYS A 122 -3.61 14.93 6.40
CA LYS A 122 -3.28 15.37 7.76
C LYS A 122 -4.45 16.05 8.46
N GLN A 123 -5.22 16.84 7.72
CA GLN A 123 -6.43 17.46 8.26
C GLN A 123 -7.54 16.45 8.45
N LEU A 124 -7.74 15.56 7.49
CA LEU A 124 -8.73 14.49 7.55
C LEU A 124 -8.50 13.56 8.73
N TYR A 125 -7.24 13.19 8.97
CA TYR A 125 -6.82 12.22 9.99
C TYR A 125 -7.28 12.58 11.42
N GLN A 126 -7.29 13.86 11.76
CA GLN A 126 -7.66 14.33 13.10
C GLN A 126 -9.17 14.33 13.35
N THR A 127 -9.98 14.24 12.30
CA THR A 127 -11.43 14.36 12.35
C THR A 127 -12.18 13.06 12.09
N LEU A 128 -11.45 11.94 11.85
CA LEU A 128 -12.07 10.66 11.55
C LEU A 128 -12.82 10.07 12.76
N SER A 129 -14.04 9.63 12.51
CA SER A 129 -14.80 8.80 13.45
C SER A 129 -14.39 7.33 13.35
N ASP A 130 -14.84 6.51 14.30
CA ASP A 130 -14.68 5.05 14.23
C ASP A 130 -15.26 4.49 12.92
N PHE A 131 -16.45 4.94 12.52
CA PHE A 131 -17.07 4.54 11.25
C PHE A 131 -16.23 4.95 10.05
N ASP A 132 -15.68 6.17 10.04
CA ASP A 132 -14.82 6.65 8.95
C ASP A 132 -13.55 5.81 8.81
N ILE A 133 -12.93 5.43 9.92
CA ILE A 133 -11.72 4.58 9.89
C ILE A 133 -12.06 3.21 9.31
N ARG A 134 -13.14 2.57 9.73
CA ARG A 134 -13.59 1.29 9.17
C ARG A 134 -13.89 1.42 7.69
N PHE A 135 -14.59 2.50 7.28
CA PHE A 135 -14.92 2.78 5.89
C PHE A 135 -13.65 2.94 5.03
N TYR A 136 -12.73 3.81 5.44
CA TYR A 136 -11.50 4.03 4.67
C TYR A 136 -10.60 2.80 4.65
N MET A 137 -10.48 2.06 5.74
CA MET A 137 -9.73 0.80 5.77
C MET A 137 -10.33 -0.23 4.82
N TYR A 138 -11.65 -0.34 4.76
CA TYR A 138 -12.33 -1.23 3.81
C TYR A 138 -12.12 -0.79 2.36
N GLU A 139 -12.19 0.52 2.10
CA GLU A 139 -11.86 1.08 0.79
C GLU A 139 -10.38 0.88 0.43
N ILE A 140 -9.47 1.00 1.41
CA ILE A 140 -8.06 0.65 1.22
C ILE A 140 -7.89 -0.81 0.81
N LEU A 141 -8.62 -1.72 1.36
CA LEU A 141 -8.60 -3.13 0.94
C LEU A 141 -9.17 -3.34 -0.48
N LYS A 142 -9.99 -2.41 -0.96
CA LYS A 142 -10.48 -2.38 -2.36
C LYS A 142 -9.67 -1.48 -3.28
N LEU A 143 -8.94 -0.57 -2.80
CA LEU A 143 -8.11 0.58 -3.20
C LEU A 143 -8.18 1.12 -4.64
N ARG A 144 -8.19 2.48 -4.70
CA ARG A 144 -7.48 3.22 -5.77
C ARG A 144 -6.02 3.37 -5.38
N LEU A 145 -5.18 2.50 -5.89
CA LEU A 145 -3.75 2.57 -5.71
C LEU A 145 -3.19 3.64 -6.65
N ILE A 146 -2.56 4.62 -6.05
CA ILE A 146 -1.69 5.60 -6.71
C ILE A 146 -0.24 5.20 -6.40
N ASP A 147 0.72 5.68 -7.15
CA ASP A 147 2.15 5.45 -6.93
C ASP A 147 2.59 3.97 -6.94
N TRP A 148 2.62 3.42 -8.14
CA TRP A 148 3.05 2.04 -8.40
C TRP A 148 4.57 1.90 -8.58
N GLY A 149 5.35 2.93 -8.25
CA GLY A 149 6.80 2.97 -8.49
C GLY A 149 7.59 1.91 -7.72
N LEU A 150 7.05 1.41 -6.60
CA LEU A 150 7.63 0.32 -5.80
C LEU A 150 6.89 -1.02 -6.00
N ALA A 151 5.85 -1.06 -6.82
CA ALA A 151 5.13 -2.29 -7.11
C ALA A 151 6.02 -3.29 -7.87
N GLU A 152 5.81 -4.58 -7.61
CA GLU A 152 6.58 -5.65 -8.22
C GLU A 152 5.68 -6.84 -8.55
N PHE A 153 6.09 -7.64 -9.54
CA PHE A 153 5.45 -8.91 -9.85
C PHE A 153 5.88 -9.97 -8.85
N TYR A 154 4.91 -10.69 -8.29
CA TYR A 154 5.21 -11.81 -7.42
C TYR A 154 5.42 -13.09 -8.23
N HIS A 155 6.56 -13.72 -8.02
CA HIS A 155 6.87 -15.06 -8.50
C HIS A 155 7.33 -15.92 -7.31
N PRO A 156 6.85 -17.18 -7.20
CA PRO A 156 7.29 -18.07 -6.13
C PRO A 156 8.81 -18.27 -6.14
N ASN A 157 9.39 -18.32 -4.96
CA ASN A 157 10.83 -18.53 -4.73
C ASN A 157 11.74 -17.41 -5.26
N GLN A 158 11.17 -16.26 -5.63
CA GLN A 158 11.97 -15.08 -6.00
C GLN A 158 12.39 -14.31 -4.75
N GLU A 159 13.65 -13.86 -4.75
CA GLU A 159 14.18 -12.97 -3.73
C GLU A 159 14.04 -11.52 -4.18
N TYR A 160 13.46 -10.69 -3.32
CA TYR A 160 13.18 -9.29 -3.58
C TYR A 160 14.08 -8.37 -2.77
N ASN A 161 14.20 -7.14 -3.23
CA ASN A 161 14.95 -6.11 -2.53
C ASN A 161 14.22 -5.70 -1.24
N VAL A 162 14.89 -5.77 -0.10
CA VAL A 162 14.31 -5.37 1.20
C VAL A 162 14.36 -3.85 1.44
N ARG A 163 15.05 -3.07 0.60
CA ARG A 163 15.10 -1.61 0.69
C ARG A 163 13.92 -0.97 -0.01
N VAL A 164 12.74 -1.33 0.43
CA VAL A 164 11.45 -0.83 -0.08
C VAL A 164 10.61 -0.30 1.08
N ALA A 165 9.53 0.39 0.78
CA ALA A 165 8.62 1.04 1.73
C ALA A 165 9.28 2.16 2.57
N SER A 166 8.45 3.00 3.16
CA SER A 166 8.87 3.97 4.17
C SER A 166 9.19 3.27 5.48
N ARG A 167 10.21 3.72 6.20
CA ARG A 167 10.72 3.08 7.42
C ARG A 167 9.63 2.65 8.39
N TYR A 168 8.70 3.54 8.68
CA TYR A 168 7.66 3.31 9.69
C TYR A 168 6.65 2.20 9.33
N PHE A 169 6.61 1.82 8.06
CA PHE A 169 5.70 0.81 7.51
C PHE A 169 6.40 -0.46 7.06
N LYS A 170 7.73 -0.53 7.21
CA LYS A 170 8.50 -1.72 6.84
C LYS A 170 8.10 -2.90 7.73
N GLY A 171 7.73 -4.02 7.10
CA GLY A 171 7.48 -5.26 7.80
C GLY A 171 8.76 -5.85 8.41
N PRO A 172 8.62 -6.69 9.44
CA PRO A 172 9.76 -7.39 10.07
C PRO A 172 10.64 -8.11 9.06
N GLU A 173 10.08 -8.74 8.04
CA GLU A 173 10.80 -9.40 6.95
C GLU A 173 11.84 -8.51 6.28
N LEU A 174 11.50 -7.24 6.03
CA LEU A 174 12.43 -6.27 5.46
C LEU A 174 13.54 -5.88 6.45
N LEU A 175 13.21 -5.79 7.73
CA LEU A 175 14.13 -5.34 8.77
C LEU A 175 15.13 -6.43 9.18
N VAL A 176 14.79 -7.69 8.98
CA VAL A 176 15.67 -8.84 9.24
C VAL A 176 16.30 -9.40 7.97
N ASP A 177 16.19 -8.66 6.86
CA ASP A 177 16.75 -9.02 5.56
C ASP A 177 16.26 -10.38 5.02
N TYR A 178 14.98 -10.69 5.24
CA TYR A 178 14.34 -11.84 4.62
C TYR A 178 13.74 -11.46 3.26
N GLN A 179 14.39 -11.91 2.18
CA GLN A 179 14.10 -11.43 0.81
C GLN A 179 12.93 -12.14 0.11
N MET A 180 12.52 -13.30 0.57
CA MET A 180 11.47 -14.11 -0.07
C MET A 180 10.07 -13.74 0.47
N TYR A 181 9.78 -12.43 0.50
CA TYR A 181 8.50 -11.91 0.95
C TYR A 181 7.46 -11.89 -0.19
N ASP A 182 6.22 -11.65 0.16
CA ASP A 182 5.08 -11.70 -0.74
C ASP A 182 4.02 -10.62 -0.42
N TYR A 183 2.81 -10.81 -0.90
CA TYR A 183 1.67 -9.89 -0.69
C TYR A 183 1.42 -9.55 0.79
N SER A 184 1.76 -10.45 1.69
CA SER A 184 1.55 -10.28 3.14
C SER A 184 2.35 -9.13 3.74
N LEU A 185 3.40 -8.67 3.06
CA LEU A 185 4.13 -7.45 3.44
C LEU A 185 3.20 -6.24 3.50
N ASP A 186 2.32 -6.09 2.53
CA ASP A 186 1.38 -4.96 2.47
C ASP A 186 0.36 -5.01 3.61
N MET A 187 0.02 -6.21 4.08
CA MET A 187 -0.88 -6.37 5.24
C MET A 187 -0.25 -5.90 6.54
N TRP A 188 1.08 -6.02 6.71
CA TRP A 188 1.79 -5.38 7.81
C TRP A 188 1.68 -3.85 7.74
N SER A 189 1.95 -3.27 6.58
CA SER A 189 1.86 -1.81 6.37
C SER A 189 0.44 -1.29 6.65
N LEU A 190 -0.58 -2.05 6.25
CA LEU A 190 -1.97 -1.76 6.55
C LEU A 190 -2.23 -1.76 8.06
N GLY A 191 -1.68 -2.73 8.78
CA GLY A 191 -1.75 -2.80 10.25
C GLY A 191 -1.10 -1.60 10.93
N CYS A 192 0.05 -1.14 10.44
CA CYS A 192 0.70 0.08 10.94
C CYS A 192 -0.18 1.32 10.73
N MET A 193 -0.83 1.42 9.59
CA MET A 193 -1.76 2.50 9.28
C MET A 193 -2.97 2.47 10.21
N LEU A 194 -3.59 1.31 10.39
CA LEU A 194 -4.71 1.13 11.31
C LEU A 194 -4.35 1.53 12.74
N ALA A 195 -3.21 1.03 13.24
CA ALA A 195 -2.75 1.36 14.59
C ALA A 195 -2.57 2.86 14.80
N SER A 196 -1.98 3.54 13.81
CA SER A 196 -1.81 4.99 13.88
C SER A 196 -3.14 5.74 13.93
N MET A 197 -4.15 5.27 13.21
CA MET A 197 -5.49 5.89 13.16
C MET A 197 -6.27 5.67 14.45
N ILE A 198 -6.40 4.42 14.91
CA ILE A 198 -7.23 4.11 16.10
C ILE A 198 -6.60 4.58 17.40
N PHE A 199 -5.26 4.60 17.48
CA PHE A 199 -4.55 5.07 18.68
C PHE A 199 -4.14 6.53 18.63
N ARG A 200 -4.36 7.21 17.49
CA ARG A 200 -3.94 8.61 17.27
C ARG A 200 -2.46 8.83 17.55
N LYS A 201 -1.64 7.92 17.05
CA LYS A 201 -0.18 7.98 17.17
C LYS A 201 0.46 7.76 15.80
N GLU A 202 0.92 8.83 15.17
CA GLU A 202 1.53 8.78 13.84
C GLU A 202 3.00 9.19 13.87
N PRO A 203 3.91 8.34 13.39
CA PRO A 203 3.69 6.92 13.08
C PRO A 203 3.55 6.08 14.35
N PHE A 204 2.93 4.91 14.26
CA PHE A 204 2.77 4.03 15.43
C PHE A 204 4.12 3.47 15.90
N PHE A 205 4.92 2.92 14.98
CA PHE A 205 6.27 2.48 15.23
C PHE A 205 7.27 3.53 14.73
N HIS A 206 7.82 4.34 15.62
CA HIS A 206 8.66 5.48 15.27
C HIS A 206 10.14 5.20 15.49
N GLY A 207 10.75 4.39 14.63
CA GLY A 207 12.18 4.11 14.65
C GLY A 207 13.02 5.27 14.09
N HIS A 208 14.21 5.47 14.65
CA HIS A 208 15.16 6.49 14.19
C HIS A 208 15.96 6.03 12.95
N ASP A 209 16.15 4.72 12.84
CA ASP A 209 16.74 4.03 11.69
C ASP A 209 16.10 2.65 11.52
N ASN A 210 16.55 1.86 10.56
CA ASN A 210 16.00 0.53 10.32
C ASN A 210 16.24 -0.45 11.48
N TYR A 211 17.35 -0.31 12.20
CA TYR A 211 17.63 -1.14 13.39
C TYR A 211 16.69 -0.79 14.53
N ASP A 212 16.58 0.50 14.86
CA ASP A 212 15.68 0.99 15.89
C ASP A 212 14.21 0.70 15.55
N GLN A 213 13.86 0.66 14.27
CA GLN A 213 12.51 0.31 13.82
C GLN A 213 12.11 -1.07 14.33
N LEU A 214 12.97 -2.08 14.19
CA LEU A 214 12.68 -3.42 14.71
C LEU A 214 12.62 -3.43 16.24
N VAL A 215 13.46 -2.65 16.91
CA VAL A 215 13.42 -2.49 18.39
C VAL A 215 12.07 -1.92 18.82
N ARG A 216 11.55 -0.91 18.13
CA ARG A 216 10.23 -0.33 18.42
C ARG A 216 9.11 -1.35 18.28
N ILE A 217 9.18 -2.17 17.24
CA ILE A 217 8.23 -3.29 17.02
C ILE A 217 8.36 -4.31 18.17
N ALA A 218 9.58 -4.70 18.53
CA ALA A 218 9.83 -5.69 19.59
C ALA A 218 9.34 -5.22 20.97
N LYS A 219 9.39 -3.92 21.25
CA LYS A 219 8.83 -3.34 22.47
C LYS A 219 7.32 -3.50 22.60
N VAL A 220 6.62 -3.72 21.51
CA VAL A 220 5.17 -3.93 21.46
C VAL A 220 4.82 -5.40 21.32
N LEU A 221 5.35 -6.07 20.31
CA LEU A 221 5.04 -7.48 20.02
C LEU A 221 5.84 -8.48 20.85
N GLY A 222 6.88 -8.02 21.54
CA GLY A 222 7.77 -8.86 22.32
C GLY A 222 8.92 -9.44 21.51
N THR A 223 9.95 -9.89 22.23
CA THR A 223 11.14 -10.49 21.62
C THR A 223 11.04 -11.99 21.45
N GLU A 224 10.22 -12.69 22.24
CA GLU A 224 10.04 -14.13 22.14
C GLU A 224 9.48 -14.52 20.76
N ASP A 225 8.37 -13.91 20.34
CA ASP A 225 7.77 -14.17 19.05
C ASP A 225 8.68 -13.74 17.88
N LEU A 226 9.54 -12.74 18.09
CA LEU A 226 10.53 -12.36 17.09
C LEU A 226 11.58 -13.46 16.89
N TYR A 227 12.09 -14.05 17.96
CA TYR A 227 13.05 -15.14 17.86
C TYR A 227 12.41 -16.41 17.31
N ASP A 228 11.15 -16.70 17.64
CA ASP A 228 10.40 -17.80 17.03
C ASP A 228 10.28 -17.63 15.50
N TYR A 229 10.01 -16.41 15.06
CA TYR A 229 9.96 -16.06 13.64
C TYR A 229 11.30 -16.27 12.94
N ILE A 230 12.38 -15.80 13.54
CA ILE A 230 13.74 -15.94 13.03
C ILE A 230 14.13 -17.42 12.95
N ASP A 231 13.81 -18.20 13.96
CA ASP A 231 14.09 -19.64 14.02
C ASP A 231 13.27 -20.41 12.97
N LYS A 232 11.98 -20.07 12.81
CA LYS A 232 11.10 -20.72 11.83
C LYS A 232 11.65 -20.60 10.40
N TYR A 233 12.14 -19.43 10.02
CA TYR A 233 12.66 -19.18 8.68
C TYR A 233 14.17 -19.30 8.56
N ASN A 234 14.83 -19.73 9.63
CA ASN A 234 16.29 -19.85 9.70
C ASN A 234 17.00 -18.56 9.24
N ILE A 235 16.53 -17.43 9.75
CA ILE A 235 17.07 -16.11 9.43
C ILE A 235 18.29 -15.84 10.27
N GLU A 236 19.38 -15.41 9.65
CA GLU A 236 20.55 -14.93 10.36
C GLU A 236 20.36 -13.45 10.71
N LEU A 237 20.19 -13.16 12.00
CA LEU A 237 19.98 -11.81 12.48
C LEU A 237 21.31 -11.03 12.45
N ASP A 238 21.28 -9.80 11.92
CA ASP A 238 22.45 -8.91 11.95
C ASP A 238 22.98 -8.79 13.38
N PRO A 239 24.30 -8.99 13.61
CA PRO A 239 24.91 -8.92 14.95
C PRO A 239 24.64 -7.62 15.70
N ARG A 240 24.38 -6.52 15.01
CA ARG A 240 24.04 -5.21 15.62
C ARG A 240 22.78 -5.28 16.48
N PHE A 241 21.88 -6.21 16.22
CA PHE A 241 20.68 -6.40 17.04
C PHE A 241 20.97 -7.00 18.41
N ASN A 242 22.07 -7.70 18.57
CA ASN A 242 22.41 -8.37 19.84
C ASN A 242 22.49 -7.41 21.03
N ASP A 243 22.94 -6.18 20.79
CA ASP A 243 23.14 -5.17 21.84
C ASP A 243 21.90 -4.27 22.03
N ILE A 244 20.95 -4.26 21.11
CA ILE A 244 19.87 -3.27 21.10
C ILE A 244 18.47 -3.84 21.27
N LEU A 245 18.23 -5.10 20.91
CA LEU A 245 16.90 -5.71 21.02
C LEU A 245 16.45 -5.92 22.46
N GLY A 246 17.34 -6.33 23.33
CA GLY A 246 17.00 -6.62 24.73
C GLY A 246 15.99 -7.75 24.87
N ARG A 247 15.21 -7.70 25.98
CA ARG A 247 14.10 -8.60 26.24
C ARG A 247 12.85 -7.79 26.52
N HIS A 248 11.80 -8.06 25.76
CA HIS A 248 10.53 -7.37 25.89
C HIS A 248 9.40 -8.40 25.86
N SER A 249 8.48 -8.26 26.80
CA SER A 249 7.22 -9.01 26.77
C SER A 249 6.28 -8.42 25.74
N ARG A 250 5.41 -9.27 25.17
CA ARG A 250 4.32 -8.79 24.32
C ARG A 250 3.39 -7.91 25.15
N LYS A 251 3.03 -6.75 24.63
CA LYS A 251 2.08 -5.83 25.23
C LYS A 251 0.67 -6.13 24.75
N ARG A 252 -0.31 -5.95 25.65
CA ARG A 252 -1.71 -5.96 25.27
C ARG A 252 -2.05 -4.68 24.52
N TRP A 253 -2.84 -4.76 23.47
CA TRP A 253 -3.23 -3.61 22.65
C TRP A 253 -3.99 -2.55 23.47
N GLU A 254 -4.73 -2.94 24.49
CA GLU A 254 -5.46 -2.06 25.39
C GLU A 254 -4.55 -1.05 26.10
N ARG A 255 -3.29 -1.36 26.21
CA ARG A 255 -2.28 -0.45 26.82
C ARG A 255 -2.13 0.87 26.06
N PHE A 256 -2.48 0.90 24.78
CA PHE A 256 -2.39 2.07 23.93
C PHE A 256 -3.69 2.89 23.90
N VAL A 257 -4.72 2.41 24.58
CA VAL A 257 -6.02 3.09 24.68
C VAL A 257 -5.96 4.14 25.80
N HIS A 258 -6.44 5.33 25.50
CA HIS A 258 -6.54 6.44 26.46
C HIS A 258 -7.79 7.28 26.14
N SER A 259 -8.07 8.28 26.96
CA SER A 259 -9.29 9.10 26.86
C SER A 259 -9.47 9.77 25.48
N GLU A 260 -8.39 10.09 24.80
CA GLU A 260 -8.44 10.79 23.51
C GLU A 260 -8.68 9.88 22.31
N ASN A 261 -8.47 8.57 22.46
CA ASN A 261 -8.63 7.60 21.36
C ASN A 261 -9.67 6.51 21.63
N GLN A 262 -10.17 6.37 22.86
CA GLN A 262 -11.06 5.27 23.25
C GLN A 262 -12.31 5.16 22.36
N HIS A 263 -12.81 6.26 21.84
CA HIS A 263 -13.98 6.28 20.94
C HIS A 263 -13.70 5.67 19.57
N LEU A 264 -12.44 5.46 19.20
CA LEU A 264 -12.00 4.85 17.95
C LEU A 264 -11.64 3.37 18.10
N VAL A 265 -11.57 2.87 19.34
CA VAL A 265 -11.12 1.52 19.67
C VAL A 265 -12.32 0.66 20.09
N SER A 266 -12.38 -0.52 19.50
CA SER A 266 -13.35 -1.55 19.83
C SER A 266 -12.63 -2.90 19.97
N THR A 267 -13.32 -3.88 20.51
CA THR A 267 -12.79 -5.26 20.58
C THR A 267 -12.47 -5.81 19.19
N GLU A 268 -13.35 -5.52 18.22
CA GLU A 268 -13.17 -5.93 16.83
C GLU A 268 -11.95 -5.24 16.19
N ALA A 269 -11.76 -3.95 16.47
CA ALA A 269 -10.59 -3.21 15.97
C ALA A 269 -9.28 -3.79 16.49
N LEU A 270 -9.22 -4.12 17.77
CA LEU A 270 -8.02 -4.71 18.38
C LEU A 270 -7.76 -6.14 17.89
N ASP A 271 -8.79 -6.95 17.72
CA ASP A 271 -8.67 -8.29 17.15
C ASP A 271 -8.17 -8.24 15.70
N PHE A 272 -8.73 -7.32 14.90
CA PHE A 272 -8.31 -7.12 13.52
C PHE A 272 -6.84 -6.66 13.45
N LEU A 273 -6.47 -5.67 14.25
CA LEU A 273 -5.09 -5.19 14.33
C LEU A 273 -4.11 -6.30 14.71
N ASP A 274 -4.47 -7.10 15.71
CA ASP A 274 -3.65 -8.23 16.19
C ASP A 274 -3.39 -9.27 15.10
N LYS A 275 -4.35 -9.48 14.21
CA LYS A 275 -4.25 -10.42 13.08
C LYS A 275 -3.48 -9.86 11.88
N LEU A 276 -3.24 -8.56 11.82
CA LEU A 276 -2.41 -7.91 10.82
C LEU A 276 -0.95 -7.78 11.27
N LEU A 277 -0.73 -7.29 12.49
CA LEU A 277 0.61 -7.01 13.04
C LEU A 277 1.21 -8.26 13.70
N ARG A 278 1.60 -9.19 12.86
CA ARG A 278 2.32 -10.42 13.24
C ARG A 278 3.68 -10.47 12.58
N TYR A 279 4.70 -10.92 13.34
CA TYR A 279 6.04 -11.12 12.77
C TYR A 279 5.97 -12.07 11.59
N ASP A 280 5.37 -13.24 11.81
CA ASP A 280 5.26 -14.25 10.77
C ASP A 280 4.30 -13.78 9.67
N HIS A 281 4.88 -13.43 8.53
CA HIS A 281 4.12 -12.95 7.37
C HIS A 281 3.08 -13.97 6.88
N GLN A 282 3.32 -15.28 7.06
CA GLN A 282 2.34 -16.32 6.71
C GLN A 282 1.14 -16.37 7.68
N ALA A 283 1.28 -15.82 8.89
CA ALA A 283 0.22 -15.81 9.89
C ALA A 283 -0.69 -14.58 9.81
N ARG A 284 -0.36 -13.59 8.99
CA ARG A 284 -1.20 -12.39 8.80
C ARG A 284 -2.44 -12.70 7.98
N LEU A 285 -3.52 -11.97 8.22
CA LEU A 285 -4.71 -12.02 7.37
C LEU A 285 -4.33 -11.70 5.91
N THR A 286 -4.94 -12.44 4.99
CA THR A 286 -4.97 -12.02 3.58
C THR A 286 -5.94 -10.85 3.39
N ALA A 287 -5.88 -10.15 2.26
CA ALA A 287 -6.81 -9.07 1.97
C ALA A 287 -8.28 -9.55 1.99
N ARG A 288 -8.55 -10.75 1.46
CA ARG A 288 -9.89 -11.35 1.47
C ARG A 288 -10.37 -11.65 2.89
N GLU A 289 -9.53 -12.31 3.69
CA GLU A 289 -9.83 -12.59 5.09
C GLU A 289 -10.05 -11.30 5.89
N ALA A 290 -9.26 -10.25 5.62
CA ALA A 290 -9.39 -8.95 6.24
C ALA A 290 -10.76 -8.31 5.94
N MET A 291 -11.21 -8.34 4.68
CA MET A 291 -12.51 -7.80 4.28
C MET A 291 -13.69 -8.53 4.95
N ASP A 292 -13.52 -9.79 5.29
CA ASP A 292 -14.54 -10.62 5.95
C ASP A 292 -14.52 -10.48 7.49
N HIS A 293 -13.58 -9.71 8.05
CA HIS A 293 -13.45 -9.53 9.48
C HIS A 293 -14.65 -8.76 10.09
N PRO A 294 -15.11 -9.10 11.30
CA PRO A 294 -16.21 -8.41 11.97
C PRO A 294 -16.04 -6.90 12.12
N TYR A 295 -14.80 -6.40 12.14
CA TYR A 295 -14.52 -4.96 12.16
C TYR A 295 -15.24 -4.19 11.05
N PHE A 296 -15.46 -4.83 9.90
CA PHE A 296 -16.11 -4.23 8.74
C PHE A 296 -17.60 -4.51 8.61
N TYR A 297 -18.21 -5.25 9.53
CA TYR A 297 -19.64 -5.55 9.45
C TYR A 297 -20.52 -4.30 9.37
N PRO A 298 -20.27 -3.21 10.14
CA PRO A 298 -21.05 -1.98 10.00
C PRO A 298 -20.96 -1.38 8.59
N ILE A 299 -19.82 -1.50 7.93
CA ILE A 299 -19.60 -0.96 6.58
C ILE A 299 -20.32 -1.80 5.53
N VAL A 300 -20.18 -3.11 5.57
CA VAL A 300 -20.81 -4.05 4.63
C VAL A 300 -22.35 -3.95 4.74
N LYS A 301 -22.87 -3.88 5.95
CA LYS A 301 -24.31 -3.70 6.22
C LYS A 301 -24.84 -2.39 5.66
N ASP A 302 -24.07 -1.31 5.78
CA ASP A 302 -24.45 0.03 5.35
C ASP A 302 -24.38 0.16 3.81
N GLN A 303 -23.38 -0.44 3.15
CA GLN A 303 -23.30 -0.48 1.68
C GLN A 303 -24.51 -1.17 1.04
N GLY A 304 -25.10 -2.17 1.70
CA GLY A 304 -26.34 -2.80 1.25
C GLY A 304 -27.58 -1.89 1.37
N ARG A 305 -27.49 -0.74 2.07
CA ARG A 305 -28.57 0.23 2.30
C ARG A 305 -28.40 1.54 1.52
N GLY A 306 -27.28 1.73 0.79
CA GLY A 306 -26.99 2.96 0.04
C GLY A 306 -26.72 4.18 0.92
N ALA A 307 -26.40 4.00 2.19
CA ALA A 307 -26.07 5.11 3.08
C ALA A 307 -24.66 5.62 2.86
N THR A 308 -24.52 6.95 2.80
CA THR A 308 -23.21 7.62 2.78
C THR A 308 -22.76 7.92 4.19
N PRO A 309 -21.45 7.77 4.51
CA PRO A 309 -20.90 8.17 5.81
C PRO A 309 -21.16 9.65 6.06
N GLY A 310 -21.68 9.97 7.25
CA GLY A 310 -22.01 11.35 7.61
C GLY A 310 -20.79 12.27 7.54
N GLY A 311 -20.88 13.33 6.75
CA GLY A 311 -20.03 14.49 6.83
C GLY A 311 -18.88 14.62 5.84
N MET A 312 -18.47 13.59 5.13
CA MET A 312 -17.51 13.71 4.03
C MET A 312 -17.87 12.76 2.89
N ALA A 313 -18.74 13.22 2.03
CA ALA A 313 -18.95 12.61 0.75
C ALA A 313 -17.65 12.77 -0.06
N ALA A 314 -16.85 11.73 -0.16
CA ALA A 314 -16.06 11.59 -1.35
C ALA A 314 -17.09 11.56 -2.49
N SER A 315 -17.08 12.56 -3.35
CA SER A 315 -17.94 12.60 -4.52
C SER A 315 -17.50 11.51 -5.49
N SER A 316 -17.86 10.28 -5.20
CA SER A 316 -17.93 9.24 -6.20
C SER A 316 -19.28 9.43 -6.87
N THR A 317 -19.32 10.16 -7.96
CA THR A 317 -20.42 10.06 -8.88
C THR A 317 -20.56 8.59 -9.28
N PRO A 318 -21.72 7.97 -9.05
CA PRO A 318 -21.96 6.67 -9.65
C PRO A 318 -21.95 6.87 -11.16
N VAL A 319 -21.08 6.19 -11.85
CA VAL A 319 -21.22 6.00 -13.29
C VAL A 319 -22.50 5.18 -13.45
N SER A 320 -23.56 5.84 -13.81
CA SER A 320 -24.78 5.18 -14.24
C SER A 320 -24.44 4.43 -15.54
N SER A 321 -24.34 3.13 -15.44
CA SER A 321 -24.44 2.27 -16.60
C SER A 321 -25.88 2.35 -17.12
N SER A 322 -26.13 3.22 -18.07
CA SER A 322 -27.34 3.16 -18.85
C SER A 322 -27.24 1.92 -19.73
N SER A 323 -27.91 0.86 -19.32
CA SER A 323 -28.23 -0.24 -20.22
C SER A 323 -29.26 0.28 -21.23
N MET A 324 -28.84 0.55 -22.42
CA MET A 324 -29.79 0.68 -23.54
C MET A 324 -30.32 -0.70 -23.88
N MET A 325 -31.54 -0.95 -23.50
CA MET A 325 -32.37 -1.98 -24.11
C MET A 325 -32.76 -1.51 -25.50
N ALA A 326 -32.18 -2.09 -26.50
CA ALA A 326 -32.71 -2.02 -27.86
C ALA A 326 -33.85 -3.00 -27.95
N GLY A 327 -35.06 -2.47 -28.00
CA GLY A 327 -36.25 -3.20 -28.42
C GLY A 327 -36.39 -3.19 -29.94
N LYS A 328 -36.72 -4.34 -30.44
CA LYS A 328 -37.14 -4.76 -31.81
C LYS A 328 -36.00 -5.13 -32.74
#